data_9594268f23ca093fff5199cf727cdb94
#
_entry.id   9594268f23ca093fff5199cf727cdb94
#
_cell.length_a   1.000
_cell.length_b   1.000
_cell.length_c   1.000
_cell.angle_alpha   90.00
_cell.angle_beta   90.00
_cell.angle_gamma   90.00
#
_symmetry.space_group_name_H-M   'P 1'
#
loop_
_entity.id
_entity.type
_entity.pdbx_description
1 polymer ?
#
loop_
_entity_poly.entity_id
_entity_poly.type
_entity_poly.pdbx_seq_one_letter_code
_entity_poly.pdbx_strand_id
1 'polypeptide(L)'
;ESPIIIATLGFGFIVKPLIKHLPIASVVADRTQVVACRFWQGAADRAAGKLKMVLATIDEVSIRKAVVVTDSTADQPILDVAATPCLIVWPEAEFVPAMADLYIPFFYSEKVKNPGKSHFIKQVLLGHWFFGVVAWSCISAHPLLNALALFFLTLSYWCVYEIGYQENDDVGKKYESKPTLSAAYRQQTYPVKLNTLWPWLYAIAFAIPGCVLFALSQSASQSADFSEWISTSLGAAILTNGLRWLVYLVVVRGCFWFYNQLNEVTRIWMYPLLQAQRLFGFGVLASTNAVGAMLLASFVTSRW
;
A
#
# COMPACT_ATOMS: atom_id res chain seq x y z
N GLU A 1 -21.17 -22.24 36.86
CA GLU A 1 -20.86 -20.97 36.19
C GLU A 1 -20.48 -21.27 34.73
N SER A 2 -21.12 -20.60 33.77
CA SER A 2 -20.98 -20.90 32.35
C SER A 2 -19.66 -20.32 31.78
N PRO A 3 -18.95 -21.05 30.88
CA PRO A 3 -17.76 -20.51 30.23
C PRO A 3 -18.14 -19.37 29.28
N ILE A 4 -17.23 -18.41 29.13
CA ILE A 4 -17.36 -17.32 28.17
C ILE A 4 -16.43 -17.60 27.00
N ILE A 5 -16.97 -17.56 25.78
CA ILE A 5 -16.21 -17.76 24.56
C ILE A 5 -16.18 -16.47 23.77
N ILE A 6 -15.00 -15.94 23.51
CA ILE A 6 -14.81 -14.80 22.62
C ILE A 6 -14.37 -15.32 21.26
N ALA A 7 -15.29 -15.31 20.30
CA ALA A 7 -15.03 -15.73 18.92
C ALA A 7 -14.72 -14.54 18.01
N THR A 8 -13.58 -14.57 17.33
CA THR A 8 -13.14 -13.49 16.46
C THR A 8 -12.43 -14.01 15.21
N LEU A 9 -12.54 -13.29 14.09
CA LEU A 9 -11.74 -13.52 12.88
C LEU A 9 -10.38 -12.79 12.91
N GLY A 10 -10.05 -12.13 14.03
CA GLY A 10 -8.71 -11.61 14.29
C GLY A 10 -7.70 -12.71 14.60
N PHE A 11 -6.42 -12.42 14.46
CA PHE A 11 -5.36 -13.38 14.78
C PHE A 11 -5.21 -13.58 16.30
N GLY A 12 -5.11 -14.83 16.73
CA GLY A 12 -5.03 -15.19 18.14
C GLY A 12 -3.83 -14.57 18.87
N PHE A 13 -2.69 -14.39 18.22
CA PHE A 13 -1.51 -13.77 18.81
C PHE A 13 -1.68 -12.26 19.09
N ILE A 14 -2.64 -11.60 18.41
CA ILE A 14 -3.01 -10.20 18.66
C ILE A 14 -4.13 -10.14 19.71
N VAL A 15 -5.20 -10.92 19.50
CA VAL A 15 -6.43 -10.80 20.29
C VAL A 15 -6.24 -11.30 21.72
N LYS A 16 -5.53 -12.41 21.92
CA LYS A 16 -5.33 -12.98 23.27
C LYS A 16 -4.62 -12.01 24.24
N PRO A 17 -3.54 -11.30 23.86
CA PRO A 17 -2.96 -10.26 24.69
C PRO A 17 -3.91 -9.09 24.97
N LEU A 18 -4.65 -8.63 23.94
CA LEU A 18 -5.56 -7.48 24.08
C LEU A 18 -6.69 -7.73 25.08
N ILE A 19 -7.24 -8.94 25.12
CA ILE A 19 -8.32 -9.30 26.04
C ILE A 19 -7.88 -9.14 27.51
N LYS A 20 -6.60 -9.36 27.80
CA LYS A 20 -6.06 -9.18 29.17
C LYS A 20 -6.12 -7.73 29.65
N HIS A 21 -6.23 -6.77 28.75
CA HIS A 21 -6.30 -5.34 29.05
C HIS A 21 -7.75 -4.81 29.11
N LEU A 22 -8.75 -5.66 28.83
CA LEU A 22 -10.14 -5.25 28.96
C LEU A 22 -10.53 -5.14 30.44
N PRO A 23 -11.37 -4.15 30.83
CA PRO A 23 -11.82 -3.98 32.21
C PRO A 23 -12.50 -5.21 32.80
N ILE A 24 -13.12 -6.03 31.97
CA ILE A 24 -13.79 -7.29 32.33
C ILE A 24 -12.80 -8.44 32.60
N ALA A 25 -11.52 -8.30 32.21
CA ALA A 25 -10.52 -9.37 32.36
C ALA A 25 -10.30 -9.80 33.83
N SER A 26 -10.40 -8.87 34.77
CA SER A 26 -10.25 -9.18 36.20
C SER A 26 -11.41 -10.03 36.80
N VAL A 27 -12.60 -9.97 36.18
CA VAL A 27 -13.79 -10.68 36.65
C VAL A 27 -13.97 -12.03 35.96
N VAL A 28 -13.44 -12.20 34.74
CA VAL A 28 -13.76 -13.32 33.85
C VAL A 28 -12.53 -14.05 33.27
N ALA A 29 -11.31 -13.64 33.66
CA ALA A 29 -10.06 -14.15 33.06
C ALA A 29 -9.95 -15.68 33.10
N ASP A 30 -10.32 -16.29 34.22
CA ASP A 30 -10.18 -17.75 34.41
C ASP A 30 -11.24 -18.57 33.64
N ARG A 31 -12.26 -17.92 33.07
CA ARG A 31 -13.40 -18.57 32.40
C ARG A 31 -13.51 -18.23 30.90
N THR A 32 -12.61 -17.41 30.42
CA THR A 32 -12.70 -16.92 29.05
C THR A 32 -11.82 -17.74 28.12
N GLN A 33 -12.46 -18.39 27.16
CA GLN A 33 -11.78 -19.06 26.07
C GLN A 33 -11.83 -18.19 24.81
N VAL A 34 -10.68 -18.05 24.13
CA VAL A 34 -10.58 -17.26 22.90
C VAL A 34 -10.45 -18.16 21.70
N VAL A 35 -11.44 -18.10 20.82
CA VAL A 35 -11.46 -18.74 19.50
C VAL A 35 -11.11 -17.68 18.47
N ALA A 36 -9.92 -17.81 17.85
CA ALA A 36 -9.36 -16.81 16.93
C ALA A 36 -8.60 -17.47 15.80
N CYS A 37 -8.39 -16.76 14.69
CA CYS A 37 -7.65 -17.27 13.54
C CYS A 37 -6.20 -17.60 13.92
N ARG A 38 -5.69 -18.71 13.38
CA ARG A 38 -4.29 -19.14 13.50
C ARG A 38 -3.43 -18.35 12.52
N PHE A 39 -2.18 -18.09 12.89
CA PHE A 39 -1.30 -17.25 12.06
C PHE A 39 -1.12 -17.78 10.63
N TRP A 40 -0.73 -19.05 10.50
CA TRP A 40 -0.46 -19.66 9.18
C TRP A 40 -1.70 -20.14 8.43
N GLN A 41 -2.83 -20.24 9.09
CA GLN A 41 -4.10 -20.73 8.53
C GLN A 41 -5.18 -19.65 8.51
N GLY A 42 -4.83 -18.40 8.75
CA GLY A 42 -5.78 -17.30 8.90
C GLY A 42 -6.73 -17.09 7.72
N ALA A 43 -6.28 -17.34 6.49
CA ALA A 43 -7.15 -17.27 5.32
C ALA A 43 -8.19 -18.39 5.31
N ALA A 44 -7.79 -19.63 5.64
CA ALA A 44 -8.68 -20.77 5.72
C ALA A 44 -9.65 -20.65 6.90
N ASP A 45 -9.17 -20.18 8.06
CA ASP A 45 -10.00 -19.95 9.25
C ASP A 45 -11.06 -18.87 8.99
N ARG A 46 -10.70 -17.77 8.30
CA ARG A 46 -11.65 -16.73 7.91
C ARG A 46 -12.69 -17.23 6.91
N ALA A 47 -12.27 -18.01 5.91
CA ALA A 47 -13.17 -18.59 4.93
C ALA A 47 -14.12 -19.61 5.56
N ALA A 48 -13.69 -20.30 6.61
CA ALA A 48 -14.54 -21.23 7.37
C ALA A 48 -15.61 -20.52 8.20
N GLY A 49 -15.36 -19.28 8.65
CA GLY A 49 -16.28 -18.46 9.45
C GLY A 49 -16.28 -18.81 10.94
N LYS A 50 -16.85 -17.90 11.74
CA LYS A 50 -16.85 -18.03 13.22
C LYS A 50 -17.54 -19.28 13.72
N LEU A 51 -18.70 -19.65 13.17
CA LEU A 51 -19.44 -20.85 13.59
C LEU A 51 -18.55 -22.10 13.51
N LYS A 52 -17.89 -22.32 12.37
CA LYS A 52 -17.06 -23.51 12.17
C LYS A 52 -15.83 -23.52 13.07
N MET A 53 -15.28 -22.36 13.35
CA MET A 53 -14.15 -22.22 14.29
C MET A 53 -14.59 -22.53 15.73
N VAL A 54 -15.76 -22.08 16.13
CA VAL A 54 -16.32 -22.36 17.46
C VAL A 54 -16.67 -23.83 17.61
N LEU A 55 -17.30 -24.45 16.59
CA LEU A 55 -17.62 -25.89 16.55
C LEU A 55 -16.38 -26.81 16.61
N ALA A 56 -15.22 -26.31 16.17
CA ALA A 56 -13.95 -27.02 16.35
C ALA A 56 -13.44 -27.02 17.79
N THR A 57 -14.03 -26.19 18.67
CA THR A 57 -13.59 -25.99 20.05
C THR A 57 -14.61 -26.48 21.06
N ILE A 58 -15.88 -26.35 20.76
CA ILE A 58 -17.00 -26.81 21.59
C ILE A 58 -18.02 -27.59 20.73
N ASP A 59 -18.79 -28.45 21.39
CA ASP A 59 -19.83 -29.23 20.73
C ASP A 59 -21.05 -28.37 20.35
N GLU A 60 -21.77 -28.80 19.33
CA GLU A 60 -22.96 -28.11 18.82
C GLU A 60 -24.08 -28.00 19.86
N VAL A 61 -24.19 -29.02 20.73
CA VAL A 61 -25.21 -29.02 21.81
C VAL A 61 -24.98 -27.87 22.79
N SER A 62 -23.72 -27.53 23.06
CA SER A 62 -23.33 -26.39 23.91
C SER A 62 -23.68 -25.05 23.24
N ILE A 63 -23.47 -24.90 21.95
CA ILE A 63 -23.88 -23.69 21.20
C ILE A 63 -25.39 -23.53 21.19
N ARG A 64 -26.15 -24.63 20.99
CA ARG A 64 -27.60 -24.62 21.02
C ARG A 64 -28.21 -24.27 22.39
N LYS A 65 -27.40 -24.22 23.46
CA LYS A 65 -27.79 -23.78 24.80
C LYS A 65 -27.19 -22.41 25.15
N ALA A 66 -26.37 -21.87 24.31
CA ALA A 66 -25.64 -20.63 24.57
C ALA A 66 -26.44 -19.37 24.25
N VAL A 67 -26.12 -18.30 24.95
CA VAL A 67 -26.43 -16.92 24.55
C VAL A 67 -25.31 -16.45 23.63
N VAL A 68 -25.64 -16.05 22.42
CA VAL A 68 -24.69 -15.49 21.47
C VAL A 68 -24.96 -14.00 21.28
N VAL A 69 -23.96 -13.19 21.56
CA VAL A 69 -24.05 -11.72 21.44
C VAL A 69 -23.08 -11.27 20.37
N THR A 70 -23.53 -10.53 19.37
CA THR A 70 -22.70 -9.92 18.31
C THR A 70 -23.33 -8.63 17.79
N ASP A 71 -22.50 -7.75 17.24
CA ASP A 71 -22.91 -6.54 16.53
C ASP A 71 -22.84 -6.69 15.00
N SER A 72 -22.45 -7.88 14.51
CA SER A 72 -22.21 -8.13 13.10
C SER A 72 -23.26 -9.03 12.47
N THR A 73 -23.92 -8.58 11.41
CA THR A 73 -24.81 -9.39 10.60
C THR A 73 -24.10 -10.53 9.86
N ALA A 74 -22.77 -10.45 9.70
CA ALA A 74 -21.96 -11.54 9.14
C ALA A 74 -21.90 -12.77 10.05
N ASP A 75 -22.30 -12.64 11.32
CA ASP A 75 -22.37 -13.72 12.30
C ASP A 75 -23.74 -14.44 12.32
N GLN A 76 -24.60 -14.16 11.35
CA GLN A 76 -25.91 -14.81 11.24
C GLN A 76 -25.86 -16.35 11.37
N PRO A 77 -24.85 -17.05 10.78
CA PRO A 77 -24.80 -18.51 10.92
C PRO A 77 -24.64 -19.02 12.36
N ILE A 78 -23.97 -18.27 13.25
CA ILE A 78 -23.86 -18.67 14.66
C ILE A 78 -25.08 -18.22 15.48
N LEU A 79 -25.71 -17.10 15.11
CA LEU A 79 -26.97 -16.65 15.71
C LEU A 79 -28.12 -17.64 15.46
N ASP A 80 -28.19 -18.23 14.26
CA ASP A 80 -29.24 -19.17 13.86
C ASP A 80 -29.18 -20.49 14.64
N VAL A 81 -28.03 -20.84 15.20
CA VAL A 81 -27.84 -22.08 15.99
C VAL A 81 -28.01 -21.84 17.48
N ALA A 82 -27.88 -20.61 17.95
CA ALA A 82 -27.87 -20.23 19.35
C ALA A 82 -29.27 -20.37 19.99
N ALA A 83 -29.33 -20.74 21.30
CA ALA A 83 -30.57 -20.72 22.05
C ALA A 83 -31.17 -19.31 22.21
N THR A 84 -30.27 -18.34 22.42
CA THR A 84 -30.67 -16.93 22.61
C THR A 84 -29.74 -16.05 21.73
N PRO A 85 -30.13 -15.80 20.46
CA PRO A 85 -29.40 -14.91 19.60
C PRO A 85 -29.66 -13.45 19.98
N CYS A 86 -28.59 -12.68 20.17
CA CYS A 86 -28.61 -11.25 20.48
C CYS A 86 -27.78 -10.48 19.43
N LEU A 87 -28.43 -9.89 18.44
CA LEU A 87 -27.78 -8.94 17.54
C LEU A 87 -27.91 -7.53 18.14
N ILE A 88 -26.79 -6.95 18.53
CA ILE A 88 -26.75 -5.58 19.07
C ILE A 88 -26.68 -4.61 17.89
N VAL A 89 -27.67 -3.77 17.77
CA VAL A 89 -27.67 -2.65 16.82
C VAL A 89 -27.23 -1.40 17.56
N TRP A 90 -26.13 -0.80 17.11
CA TRP A 90 -25.64 0.46 17.63
C TRP A 90 -26.04 1.58 16.67
N PRO A 91 -27.14 2.31 16.92
CA PRO A 91 -27.60 3.34 15.98
C PRO A 91 -26.60 4.46 15.77
N GLU A 92 -25.74 4.70 16.77
CA GLU A 92 -24.73 5.75 16.77
C GLU A 92 -23.31 5.22 16.42
N ALA A 93 -23.19 3.93 16.11
CA ALA A 93 -21.90 3.37 15.74
C ALA A 93 -21.49 3.85 14.34
N GLU A 94 -20.44 4.63 14.29
CA GLU A 94 -19.75 4.90 13.03
C GLU A 94 -18.96 3.67 12.63
N PHE A 95 -19.37 3.02 11.53
CA PHE A 95 -18.62 1.89 10.97
C PHE A 95 -17.37 2.42 10.28
N VAL A 96 -16.24 2.38 10.97
CA VAL A 96 -14.93 2.63 10.38
C VAL A 96 -14.37 1.29 9.90
N PRO A 97 -14.15 1.09 8.59
CA PRO A 97 -13.53 -0.13 8.09
C PRO A 97 -12.21 -0.39 8.81
N ALA A 98 -11.99 -1.62 9.25
CA ALA A 98 -10.70 -2.01 9.81
C ALA A 98 -9.59 -1.65 8.81
N MET A 99 -8.51 -1.02 9.30
CA MET A 99 -7.39 -0.54 8.50
C MET A 99 -7.69 0.69 7.61
N ALA A 100 -8.79 1.43 7.85
CA ALA A 100 -9.10 2.66 7.10
C ALA A 100 -7.98 3.71 7.18
N ASP A 101 -7.27 3.75 8.32
CA ASP A 101 -6.15 4.68 8.56
C ASP A 101 -4.79 4.09 8.12
N LEU A 102 -4.75 2.85 7.66
CA LEU A 102 -3.51 2.20 7.26
C LEU A 102 -3.25 2.45 5.78
N TYR A 103 -2.14 3.12 5.50
CA TYR A 103 -1.66 3.24 4.13
C TYR A 103 -1.13 1.90 3.63
N ILE A 104 -1.71 1.41 2.55
CA ILE A 104 -1.21 0.25 1.79
C ILE A 104 -0.74 0.77 0.44
N PRO A 105 0.54 0.62 0.08
CA PRO A 105 1.06 1.11 -1.20
C PRO A 105 0.21 0.64 -2.38
N PHE A 106 -0.08 1.55 -3.30
CA PHE A 106 -0.88 1.35 -4.53
C PHE A 106 -2.36 1.04 -4.34
N PHE A 107 -2.83 0.89 -3.09
CA PHE A 107 -4.24 0.58 -2.83
C PHE A 107 -5.16 1.69 -3.35
N TYR A 108 -4.82 2.95 -3.07
CA TYR A 108 -5.60 4.08 -3.55
C TYR A 108 -5.64 4.12 -5.08
N SER A 109 -4.50 3.99 -5.73
CA SER A 109 -4.38 4.01 -7.18
C SER A 109 -5.12 2.87 -7.87
N GLU A 110 -5.13 1.68 -7.27
CA GLU A 110 -5.73 0.46 -7.84
C GLU A 110 -7.23 0.35 -7.54
N LYS A 111 -7.64 0.62 -6.30
CA LYS A 111 -9.01 0.35 -5.83
C LYS A 111 -9.90 1.58 -5.83
N VAL A 112 -9.33 2.76 -5.61
CA VAL A 112 -10.10 4.00 -5.49
C VAL A 112 -10.02 4.82 -6.78
N LYS A 113 -8.81 5.18 -7.25
CA LYS A 113 -8.63 6.01 -8.46
C LYS A 113 -9.01 5.29 -9.74
N ASN A 114 -8.58 4.04 -9.90
CA ASN A 114 -8.75 3.25 -11.12
C ASN A 114 -9.37 1.86 -10.86
N PRO A 115 -10.55 1.77 -10.28
CA PRO A 115 -11.16 0.49 -9.92
C PRO A 115 -11.32 -0.41 -11.15
N GLY A 116 -10.86 -1.66 -11.04
CA GLY A 116 -10.99 -2.69 -12.09
C GLY A 116 -10.06 -2.54 -13.31
N LYS A 117 -9.18 -1.53 -13.33
CA LYS A 117 -8.30 -1.28 -14.49
C LYS A 117 -6.93 -1.98 -14.42
N SER A 118 -6.63 -2.74 -13.35
CA SER A 118 -5.29 -3.33 -13.11
C SER A 118 -4.19 -2.28 -13.25
N HIS A 119 -4.36 -1.14 -12.58
CA HIS A 119 -3.51 0.04 -12.72
C HIS A 119 -2.04 -0.27 -12.41
N PHE A 120 -1.80 -1.06 -11.34
CA PHE A 120 -0.44 -1.44 -10.96
C PHE A 120 0.28 -2.19 -12.10
N ILE A 121 -0.35 -3.21 -12.68
CA ILE A 121 0.27 -3.98 -13.76
C ILE A 121 0.42 -3.13 -15.04
N LYS A 122 -0.67 -2.51 -15.49
CA LYS A 122 -0.68 -1.81 -16.79
C LYS A 122 0.09 -0.49 -16.77
N GLN A 123 -0.03 0.28 -15.69
CA GLN A 123 0.56 1.62 -15.61
C GLN A 123 1.93 1.60 -14.94
N VAL A 124 2.06 0.94 -13.78
CA VAL A 124 3.32 0.96 -13.02
C VAL A 124 4.34 0.00 -13.65
N LEU A 125 3.99 -1.27 -13.83
CA LEU A 125 4.93 -2.26 -14.35
C LEU A 125 5.14 -2.10 -15.86
N LEU A 126 4.10 -2.22 -16.67
CA LEU A 126 4.25 -2.19 -18.13
C LEU A 126 4.45 -0.79 -18.67
N GLY A 127 3.77 0.23 -18.12
CA GLY A 127 3.82 1.60 -18.63
C GLY A 127 5.03 2.40 -18.16
N HIS A 128 5.64 2.09 -16.99
CA HIS A 128 6.78 2.86 -16.49
C HIS A 128 8.03 2.01 -16.27
N TRP A 129 7.95 0.97 -15.44
CA TRP A 129 9.14 0.16 -15.15
C TRP A 129 9.69 -0.50 -16.42
N PHE A 130 8.87 -1.15 -17.22
CA PHE A 130 9.33 -1.81 -18.45
C PHE A 130 10.00 -0.85 -19.43
N PHE A 131 9.40 0.32 -19.70
CA PHE A 131 10.03 1.33 -20.56
C PHE A 131 11.30 1.91 -19.93
N GLY A 132 11.30 2.11 -18.63
CA GLY A 132 12.52 2.48 -17.89
C GLY A 132 13.63 1.44 -18.03
N VAL A 133 13.31 0.14 -17.90
CA VAL A 133 14.28 -0.94 -18.09
C VAL A 133 14.84 -0.93 -19.50
N VAL A 134 14.01 -0.82 -20.52
CA VAL A 134 14.48 -0.75 -21.92
C VAL A 134 15.40 0.46 -22.15
N ALA A 135 15.05 1.63 -21.60
CA ALA A 135 15.83 2.84 -21.82
C ALA A 135 17.15 2.88 -21.01
N TRP A 136 17.16 2.33 -19.78
CA TRP A 136 18.24 2.53 -18.81
C TRP A 136 19.06 1.26 -18.55
N SER A 137 18.45 0.08 -18.57
CA SER A 137 19.13 -1.15 -18.20
C SER A 137 19.87 -1.80 -19.37
N CYS A 138 19.39 -1.66 -20.60
CA CYS A 138 20.03 -2.27 -21.78
C CYS A 138 21.45 -1.76 -22.04
N ILE A 139 21.80 -0.59 -21.52
CA ILE A 139 23.16 0.00 -21.65
C ILE A 139 24.02 -0.22 -20.41
N SER A 140 23.47 -0.82 -19.36
CA SER A 140 24.20 -1.12 -18.12
C SER A 140 25.09 -2.34 -18.29
N ALA A 141 26.28 -2.32 -17.63
CA ALA A 141 27.13 -3.50 -17.55
C ALA A 141 26.45 -4.68 -16.83
N HIS A 142 25.50 -4.38 -15.93
CA HIS A 142 24.72 -5.37 -15.18
C HIS A 142 23.22 -5.14 -15.33
N PRO A 143 22.64 -5.48 -16.51
CA PRO A 143 21.25 -5.13 -16.86
C PRO A 143 20.22 -5.63 -15.85
N LEU A 144 20.38 -6.85 -15.31
CA LEU A 144 19.45 -7.43 -14.34
C LEU A 144 19.47 -6.70 -12.99
N LEU A 145 20.66 -6.38 -12.46
CA LEU A 145 20.77 -5.61 -11.22
C LEU A 145 20.17 -4.22 -11.39
N ASN A 146 20.43 -3.58 -12.52
CA ASN A 146 19.88 -2.27 -12.83
C ASN A 146 18.35 -2.34 -13.01
N ALA A 147 17.82 -3.36 -13.68
CA ALA A 147 16.38 -3.56 -13.82
C ALA A 147 15.68 -3.76 -12.47
N LEU A 148 16.28 -4.54 -11.56
CA LEU A 148 15.79 -4.70 -10.19
C LEU A 148 15.88 -3.41 -9.38
N ALA A 149 16.98 -2.66 -9.52
CA ALA A 149 17.11 -1.34 -8.90
C ALA A 149 15.98 -0.41 -9.36
N LEU A 150 15.76 -0.31 -10.68
CA LEU A 150 14.67 0.48 -11.26
C LEU A 150 13.30 0.02 -10.79
N PHE A 151 13.10 -1.28 -10.55
CA PHE A 151 11.84 -1.81 -10.00
C PHE A 151 11.57 -1.20 -8.62
N PHE A 152 12.51 -1.31 -7.68
CA PHE A 152 12.35 -0.77 -6.34
C PHE A 152 12.22 0.77 -6.34
N LEU A 153 12.99 1.46 -7.17
CA LEU A 153 12.89 2.91 -7.32
C LEU A 153 11.55 3.33 -7.92
N THR A 154 10.99 2.54 -8.85
CA THR A 154 9.64 2.77 -9.38
C THR A 154 8.59 2.63 -8.27
N LEU A 155 8.68 1.60 -7.42
CA LEU A 155 7.78 1.45 -6.27
C LEU A 155 7.91 2.63 -5.32
N SER A 156 9.15 3.05 -5.01
CA SER A 156 9.44 4.23 -4.20
C SER A 156 8.79 5.50 -4.75
N TYR A 157 8.98 5.77 -6.03
CA TYR A 157 8.37 6.90 -6.74
C TYR A 157 6.86 6.92 -6.63
N TRP A 158 6.22 5.77 -6.88
CA TRP A 158 4.77 5.66 -6.90
C TRP A 158 4.13 5.84 -5.52
N CYS A 159 4.81 5.48 -4.43
CA CYS A 159 4.32 5.79 -3.09
C CYS A 159 4.15 7.31 -2.87
N VAL A 160 5.11 8.10 -3.30
CA VAL A 160 5.03 9.57 -3.21
C VAL A 160 4.03 10.15 -4.21
N TYR A 161 3.98 9.58 -5.42
CA TYR A 161 3.08 10.01 -6.47
C TYR A 161 1.60 9.77 -6.11
N GLU A 162 1.30 8.71 -5.37
CA GLU A 162 -0.05 8.38 -4.90
C GLU A 162 -0.63 9.45 -3.96
N ILE A 163 0.23 10.13 -3.17
CA ILE A 163 -0.18 11.30 -2.37
C ILE A 163 -0.79 12.37 -3.28
N GLY A 164 -0.11 12.67 -4.40
CA GLY A 164 -0.58 13.65 -5.36
C GLY A 164 -1.92 13.27 -6.01
N TYR A 165 -2.13 11.99 -6.28
CA TYR A 165 -3.40 11.48 -6.81
C TYR A 165 -4.56 11.72 -5.84
N GLN A 166 -4.36 11.39 -4.57
CA GLN A 166 -5.40 11.58 -3.56
C GLN A 166 -5.70 13.06 -3.35
N GLU A 167 -4.68 13.90 -3.22
CA GLU A 167 -4.88 15.35 -3.11
C GLU A 167 -5.59 15.94 -4.35
N ASN A 168 -5.25 15.44 -5.55
CA ASN A 168 -5.92 15.92 -6.77
C ASN A 168 -7.42 15.58 -6.76
N ASP A 169 -7.80 14.42 -6.24
CA ASP A 169 -9.22 14.06 -6.12
C ASP A 169 -9.93 14.90 -5.06
N ASP A 170 -9.28 15.18 -3.94
CA ASP A 170 -9.80 16.05 -2.87
C ASP A 170 -9.96 17.51 -3.34
N VAL A 171 -8.97 18.02 -4.08
CA VAL A 171 -9.02 19.36 -4.69
C VAL A 171 -10.12 19.41 -5.76
N GLY A 172 -10.18 18.40 -6.63
CA GLY A 172 -11.22 18.30 -7.66
C GLY A 172 -12.62 18.28 -7.08
N LYS A 173 -12.84 17.47 -6.02
CA LYS A 173 -14.13 17.42 -5.31
C LYS A 173 -14.54 18.79 -4.75
N LYS A 174 -13.58 19.57 -4.26
CA LYS A 174 -13.84 20.82 -3.55
C LYS A 174 -13.99 22.02 -4.49
N TYR A 175 -13.24 22.05 -5.58
CA TYR A 175 -13.07 23.28 -6.38
C TYR A 175 -13.46 23.15 -7.84
N GLU A 176 -13.56 21.93 -8.39
CA GLU A 176 -13.90 21.76 -9.81
C GLU A 176 -15.40 21.67 -10.04
N SER A 177 -15.86 22.32 -11.10
CA SER A 177 -17.28 22.29 -11.50
C SER A 177 -17.71 20.91 -12.01
N LYS A 178 -16.80 20.14 -12.63
CA LYS A 178 -17.02 18.80 -13.19
C LYS A 178 -15.86 17.88 -12.81
N PRO A 179 -15.71 17.50 -11.53
CA PRO A 179 -14.57 16.73 -11.08
C PRO A 179 -14.57 15.32 -11.69
N THR A 180 -13.42 14.90 -12.21
CA THR A 180 -13.22 13.54 -12.73
C THR A 180 -12.93 12.57 -11.60
N LEU A 181 -13.96 12.23 -10.83
CA LEU A 181 -13.86 11.32 -9.69
C LEU A 181 -14.40 9.93 -10.03
N SER A 182 -13.74 8.89 -9.55
CA SER A 182 -14.23 7.52 -9.71
C SER A 182 -15.51 7.27 -8.90
N ALA A 183 -16.28 6.25 -9.27
CA ALA A 183 -17.44 5.82 -8.47
C ALA A 183 -17.01 5.38 -7.06
N ALA A 184 -15.89 4.66 -6.95
CA ALA A 184 -15.35 4.22 -5.66
C ALA A 184 -14.99 5.40 -4.75
N TYR A 185 -14.38 6.48 -5.28
CA TYR A 185 -14.10 7.68 -4.50
C TYR A 185 -15.39 8.37 -4.02
N ARG A 186 -16.42 8.46 -4.88
CA ARG A 186 -17.71 9.08 -4.53
C ARG A 186 -18.49 8.31 -3.48
N GLN A 187 -18.33 6.98 -3.43
CA GLN A 187 -18.98 6.08 -2.48
C GLN A 187 -18.26 6.00 -1.14
N GLN A 188 -17.07 6.59 -1.01
CA GLN A 188 -16.39 6.64 0.28
C GLN A 188 -17.20 7.47 1.28
N THR A 189 -17.73 6.80 2.28
CA THR A 189 -18.54 7.40 3.35
C THR A 189 -17.65 8.21 4.32
N TYR A 190 -16.36 7.90 4.38
CA TYR A 190 -15.39 8.54 5.27
C TYR A 190 -14.28 9.22 4.47
N PRO A 191 -13.93 10.48 4.81
CA PRO A 191 -12.74 11.09 4.27
C PRO A 191 -11.53 10.29 4.78
N VAL A 192 -10.88 9.55 3.88
CA VAL A 192 -9.60 8.92 4.20
C VAL A 192 -8.60 10.05 4.38
N LYS A 193 -8.36 10.45 5.64
CA LYS A 193 -7.27 11.39 5.94
C LYS A 193 -5.97 10.71 5.56
N LEU A 194 -5.37 11.15 4.46
CA LEU A 194 -4.06 10.70 4.07
C LEU A 194 -3.05 11.12 5.14
N ASN A 195 -2.58 10.16 5.91
CA ASN A 195 -1.38 10.37 6.70
C ASN A 195 -0.18 10.29 5.75
N THR A 196 0.32 11.44 5.32
CA THR A 196 1.41 11.54 4.35
C THR A 196 2.73 10.91 4.82
N LEU A 197 2.88 10.65 6.12
CA LEU A 197 4.07 10.01 6.68
C LEU A 197 4.25 8.57 6.15
N TRP A 198 3.19 7.77 6.09
CA TRP A 198 3.28 6.38 5.66
C TRP A 198 3.76 6.22 4.21
N PRO A 199 3.22 6.92 3.21
CA PRO A 199 3.77 6.88 1.85
C PRO A 199 5.26 7.20 1.78
N TRP A 200 5.74 8.18 2.56
CA TRP A 200 7.16 8.51 2.63
C TRP A 200 8.00 7.40 3.26
N LEU A 201 7.52 6.77 4.33
CA LEU A 201 8.21 5.63 4.94
C LEU A 201 8.33 4.45 3.97
N TYR A 202 7.25 4.11 3.25
CA TYR A 202 7.30 3.08 2.22
C TYR A 202 8.19 3.48 1.04
N ALA A 203 8.16 4.76 0.63
CA ALA A 203 9.04 5.24 -0.42
C ALA A 203 10.52 5.09 -0.05
N ILE A 204 10.89 5.42 1.19
CA ILE A 204 12.25 5.22 1.71
C ILE A 204 12.60 3.73 1.81
N ALA A 205 11.67 2.91 2.33
CA ALA A 205 11.87 1.46 2.45
C ALA A 205 12.14 0.79 1.09
N PHE A 206 11.46 1.22 0.03
CA PHE A 206 11.74 0.76 -1.34
C PHE A 206 12.99 1.42 -1.95
N ALA A 207 13.29 2.68 -1.62
CA ALA A 207 14.49 3.35 -2.15
C ALA A 207 15.78 2.70 -1.66
N ILE A 208 15.84 2.19 -0.43
CA ILE A 208 17.05 1.55 0.12
C ILE A 208 17.53 0.40 -0.77
N PRO A 209 16.78 -0.69 -1.00
CA PRO A 209 17.22 -1.77 -1.88
C PRO A 209 17.46 -1.27 -3.32
N GLY A 210 16.67 -0.31 -3.81
CA GLY A 210 16.88 0.30 -5.12
C GLY A 210 18.24 0.96 -5.25
N CYS A 211 18.64 1.81 -4.30
CA CYS A 211 19.93 2.48 -4.30
C CYS A 211 21.12 1.52 -4.09
N VAL A 212 20.96 0.50 -3.25
CA VAL A 212 21.96 -0.55 -3.06
C VAL A 212 22.20 -1.31 -4.36
N LEU A 213 21.16 -1.85 -4.97
CA LEU A 213 21.26 -2.59 -6.23
C LEU A 213 21.83 -1.71 -7.37
N PHE A 214 21.44 -0.44 -7.39
CA PHE A 214 21.96 0.51 -8.36
C PHE A 214 23.46 0.79 -8.17
N ALA A 215 23.90 1.01 -6.93
CA ALA A 215 25.33 1.16 -6.62
C ALA A 215 26.11 -0.11 -7.01
N LEU A 216 25.61 -1.30 -6.71
CA LEU A 216 26.21 -2.57 -7.12
C LEU A 216 26.28 -2.72 -8.64
N SER A 217 25.26 -2.29 -9.38
CA SER A 217 25.27 -2.36 -10.85
C SER A 217 26.31 -1.46 -11.51
N GLN A 218 26.69 -0.39 -10.84
CA GLN A 218 27.72 0.54 -11.32
C GLN A 218 29.14 0.09 -10.97
N SER A 219 29.34 -0.54 -9.82
CA SER A 219 30.66 -0.88 -9.28
C SER A 219 31.40 -1.93 -10.08
N ALA A 220 30.70 -2.95 -10.50
CA ALA A 220 31.32 -4.06 -11.22
C ALA A 220 31.89 -3.66 -12.60
N SER A 221 31.64 -2.43 -13.07
CA SER A 221 32.23 -1.90 -14.29
C SER A 221 33.55 -1.13 -14.09
N GLN A 222 33.92 -0.80 -12.84
CA GLN A 222 35.02 0.16 -12.55
C GLN A 222 36.24 -0.41 -11.82
N SER A 223 36.14 -1.60 -11.22
CA SER A 223 37.24 -2.09 -10.38
C SER A 223 37.72 -3.49 -10.72
N ALA A 224 39.06 -3.65 -10.82
CA ALA A 224 39.72 -4.95 -10.88
C ALA A 224 39.61 -5.71 -9.53
N ASP A 225 39.35 -5.02 -8.43
CA ASP A 225 39.25 -5.58 -7.08
C ASP A 225 37.90 -5.21 -6.39
N PHE A 226 36.94 -6.12 -6.51
CA PHE A 226 35.60 -5.94 -5.99
C PHE A 226 35.57 -5.85 -4.45
N SER A 227 36.48 -6.51 -3.75
CA SER A 227 36.51 -6.56 -2.29
C SER A 227 36.95 -5.22 -1.68
N GLU A 228 37.93 -4.56 -2.27
CA GLU A 228 38.42 -3.24 -1.83
C GLU A 228 37.39 -2.15 -2.11
N TRP A 229 36.68 -2.23 -3.24
CA TRP A 229 35.63 -1.29 -3.57
C TRP A 229 34.46 -1.36 -2.59
N ILE A 230 33.98 -2.57 -2.21
CA ILE A 230 32.92 -2.74 -1.23
C ILE A 230 33.28 -2.08 0.10
N SER A 231 34.53 -2.18 0.54
CA SER A 231 34.95 -1.66 1.84
C SER A 231 35.03 -0.14 1.89
N THR A 232 35.38 0.52 0.78
CA THR A 232 35.75 1.94 0.77
C THR A 232 34.77 2.87 0.08
N SER A 233 34.09 2.43 -0.97
CA SER A 233 33.30 3.31 -1.84
C SER A 233 31.80 2.99 -1.91
N LEU A 234 31.39 1.75 -1.62
CA LEU A 234 29.98 1.34 -1.72
C LEU A 234 29.06 2.14 -0.81
N GLY A 235 29.45 2.34 0.45
CA GLY A 235 28.65 3.11 1.41
C GLY A 235 28.43 4.55 0.97
N ALA A 236 29.48 5.21 0.44
CA ALA A 236 29.38 6.55 -0.09
C ALA A 236 28.50 6.63 -1.34
N ALA A 237 28.59 5.64 -2.23
CA ALA A 237 27.76 5.55 -3.43
C ALA A 237 26.28 5.36 -3.06
N ILE A 238 25.96 4.47 -2.12
CA ILE A 238 24.59 4.26 -1.64
C ILE A 238 24.01 5.54 -1.03
N LEU A 239 24.79 6.21 -0.17
CA LEU A 239 24.34 7.45 0.47
C LEU A 239 24.10 8.56 -0.56
N THR A 240 25.02 8.74 -1.49
CA THR A 240 24.90 9.73 -2.56
C THR A 240 23.69 9.48 -3.44
N ASN A 241 23.50 8.24 -3.87
CA ASN A 241 22.33 7.84 -4.67
C ASN A 241 21.02 8.01 -3.87
N GLY A 242 21.03 7.66 -2.59
CA GLY A 242 19.90 7.85 -1.70
C GLY A 242 19.50 9.32 -1.54
N LEU A 243 20.48 10.21 -1.32
CA LEU A 243 20.25 11.65 -1.21
C LEU A 243 19.73 12.24 -2.54
N ARG A 244 20.32 11.89 -3.66
CA ARG A 244 19.84 12.32 -5.00
C ARG A 244 18.42 11.87 -5.24
N TRP A 245 18.11 10.62 -4.91
CA TRP A 245 16.77 10.08 -5.06
C TRP A 245 15.76 10.78 -4.15
N LEU A 246 16.11 11.02 -2.89
CA LEU A 246 15.25 11.73 -1.95
C LEU A 246 14.94 13.16 -2.43
N VAL A 247 15.96 13.90 -2.88
CA VAL A 247 15.78 15.24 -3.47
C VAL A 247 14.82 15.17 -4.68
N TYR A 248 15.01 14.18 -5.54
CA TYR A 248 14.11 13.97 -6.67
C TYR A 248 12.67 13.72 -6.23
N LEU A 249 12.43 12.85 -5.23
CA LEU A 249 11.08 12.61 -4.70
C LEU A 249 10.43 13.89 -4.12
N VAL A 250 11.23 14.72 -3.44
CA VAL A 250 10.76 16.03 -2.93
C VAL A 250 10.37 16.95 -4.09
N VAL A 251 11.16 17.00 -5.18
CA VAL A 251 10.83 17.77 -6.37
C VAL A 251 9.53 17.26 -7.02
N VAL A 252 9.37 15.95 -7.18
CA VAL A 252 8.15 15.33 -7.70
C VAL A 252 6.93 15.73 -6.85
N ARG A 253 7.07 15.64 -5.53
CA ARG A 253 6.02 16.04 -4.59
C ARG A 253 5.67 17.52 -4.71
N GLY A 254 6.68 18.38 -4.81
CA GLY A 254 6.51 19.83 -5.01
C GLY A 254 5.80 20.17 -6.33
N CYS A 255 6.19 19.51 -7.43
CA CYS A 255 5.54 19.69 -8.73
C CYS A 255 4.08 19.23 -8.69
N PHE A 256 3.78 18.11 -8.01
CA PHE A 256 2.41 17.64 -7.90
C PHE A 256 1.56 18.56 -7.01
N TRP A 257 2.13 19.05 -5.90
CA TRP A 257 1.49 20.03 -5.06
C TRP A 257 1.16 21.31 -5.86
N PHE A 258 2.13 21.81 -6.64
CA PHE A 258 1.91 22.98 -7.49
C PHE A 258 0.85 22.72 -8.56
N TYR A 259 0.87 21.54 -9.22
CA TYR A 259 -0.17 21.13 -10.14
C TYR A 259 -1.57 21.20 -9.53
N ASN A 260 -1.73 20.78 -8.27
CA ASN A 260 -3.00 20.80 -7.56
C ASN A 260 -3.45 22.22 -7.14
N GLN A 261 -2.56 23.23 -7.14
CA GLN A 261 -2.91 24.63 -6.90
C GLN A 261 -3.42 25.36 -8.15
N LEU A 262 -3.15 24.80 -9.33
CA LEU A 262 -3.57 25.39 -10.60
C LEU A 262 -5.02 25.02 -10.92
N ASN A 263 -5.73 25.94 -11.61
CA ASN A 263 -7.07 25.65 -12.09
C ASN A 263 -7.07 24.61 -13.22
N GLU A 264 -8.22 24.01 -13.50
CA GLU A 264 -8.38 22.91 -14.47
C GLU A 264 -7.90 23.26 -15.92
N VAL A 265 -7.90 24.55 -16.28
CA VAL A 265 -7.45 25.00 -17.62
C VAL A 265 -5.92 25.15 -17.67
N THR A 266 -5.33 25.81 -16.67
CA THR A 266 -3.89 26.12 -16.66
C THR A 266 -3.02 24.92 -16.27
N ARG A 267 -3.50 23.99 -15.45
CA ARG A 267 -2.73 22.83 -15.02
C ARG A 267 -2.39 21.85 -16.16
N ILE A 268 -3.10 21.94 -17.31
CA ILE A 268 -2.81 21.08 -18.47
C ILE A 268 -1.34 21.22 -18.94
N TRP A 269 -0.76 22.41 -18.78
CA TRP A 269 0.64 22.68 -19.15
C TRP A 269 1.65 21.99 -18.22
N MET A 270 1.24 21.67 -16.99
CA MET A 270 2.07 20.91 -16.05
C MET A 270 2.02 19.40 -16.28
N TYR A 271 1.03 18.92 -17.02
CA TYR A 271 0.84 17.48 -17.24
C TYR A 271 2.03 16.82 -17.94
N PRO A 272 2.61 17.38 -19.03
CA PRO A 272 3.82 16.86 -19.66
C PRO A 272 5.00 16.78 -18.70
N LEU A 273 5.15 17.77 -17.80
CA LEU A 273 6.22 17.74 -16.78
C LEU A 273 6.04 16.58 -15.82
N LEU A 274 4.83 16.34 -15.32
CA LEU A 274 4.55 15.19 -14.47
C LEU A 274 4.77 13.85 -15.18
N GLN A 275 4.43 13.76 -16.48
CA GLN A 275 4.70 12.57 -17.30
C GLN A 275 6.20 12.39 -17.54
N ALA A 276 6.92 13.46 -17.82
CA ALA A 276 8.37 13.41 -18.00
C ALA A 276 9.07 12.93 -16.71
N GLN A 277 8.69 13.43 -15.56
CA GLN A 277 9.24 12.97 -14.27
C GLN A 277 9.10 11.46 -14.06
N ARG A 278 7.97 10.86 -14.44
CA ARG A 278 7.76 9.42 -14.28
C ARG A 278 8.79 8.56 -15.02
N LEU A 279 9.29 9.04 -16.14
CA LEU A 279 10.16 8.28 -17.05
C LEU A 279 11.59 8.78 -17.02
N PHE A 280 11.81 10.09 -17.04
CA PHE A 280 13.16 10.66 -17.05
C PHE A 280 13.76 10.89 -15.65
N GLY A 281 12.95 10.76 -14.59
CA GLY A 281 13.41 10.98 -13.21
C GLY A 281 14.55 10.06 -12.78
N PHE A 282 14.63 8.86 -13.33
CA PHE A 282 15.75 7.95 -13.12
C PHE A 282 17.09 8.50 -13.63
N GLY A 283 17.07 9.50 -14.53
CA GLY A 283 18.26 10.22 -14.96
C GLY A 283 19.02 10.94 -13.83
N VAL A 284 18.38 11.11 -12.67
CA VAL A 284 19.09 11.59 -11.44
C VAL A 284 20.17 10.62 -10.99
N LEU A 285 20.01 9.33 -11.27
CA LEU A 285 20.92 8.26 -10.88
C LEU A 285 21.65 7.64 -12.09
N ALA A 286 20.93 7.44 -13.19
CA ALA A 286 21.40 6.72 -14.35
C ALA A 286 21.46 7.62 -15.59
N SER A 287 22.30 7.27 -16.56
CA SER A 287 22.31 7.86 -17.89
C SER A 287 21.62 6.92 -18.89
N THR A 288 21.05 7.48 -19.95
CA THR A 288 20.53 6.71 -21.09
C THR A 288 21.23 7.13 -22.38
N ASN A 289 21.20 6.29 -23.41
CA ASN A 289 21.66 6.67 -24.72
C ASN A 289 20.59 7.46 -25.50
N ALA A 290 20.94 7.98 -26.67
CA ALA A 290 20.02 8.76 -27.48
C ALA A 290 18.76 7.98 -27.86
N VAL A 291 18.85 6.69 -28.14
CA VAL A 291 17.70 5.83 -28.52
C VAL A 291 16.75 5.66 -27.31
N GLY A 292 17.29 5.38 -26.13
CA GLY A 292 16.49 5.29 -24.90
C GLY A 292 15.83 6.63 -24.57
N ALA A 293 16.53 7.76 -24.70
CA ALA A 293 15.97 9.08 -24.51
C ALA A 293 14.83 9.38 -25.51
N MET A 294 15.01 9.04 -26.77
CA MET A 294 13.97 9.20 -27.82
C MET A 294 12.73 8.31 -27.55
N LEU A 295 12.95 7.06 -27.09
CA LEU A 295 11.86 6.17 -26.68
C LEU A 295 11.03 6.80 -25.55
N LEU A 296 11.69 7.28 -24.50
CA LEU A 296 11.02 7.92 -23.37
C LEU A 296 10.30 9.21 -23.79
N ALA A 297 10.93 10.04 -24.63
CA ALA A 297 10.32 11.27 -25.13
C ALA A 297 9.07 10.97 -25.98
N SER A 298 9.14 9.98 -26.89
CA SER A 298 8.00 9.55 -27.69
C SER A 298 6.85 9.05 -26.81
N PHE A 299 7.17 8.31 -25.76
CA PHE A 299 6.15 7.82 -24.82
C PHE A 299 5.50 8.96 -24.02
N VAL A 300 6.27 9.95 -23.57
CA VAL A 300 5.75 11.14 -22.87
C VAL A 300 4.81 11.92 -23.77
N THR A 301 5.24 12.22 -25.00
CA THR A 301 4.44 13.01 -25.95
C THR A 301 3.17 12.30 -26.40
N SER A 302 3.20 10.96 -26.51
CA SER A 302 2.01 10.17 -26.87
C SER A 302 0.92 10.17 -25.77
N ARG A 303 1.26 10.59 -24.56
CA ARG A 303 0.35 10.64 -23.40
C ARG A 303 -0.22 12.04 -23.14
N TRP A 304 0.31 13.02 -23.82
CA TRP A 304 -0.17 14.39 -23.76
C TRP A 304 -1.24 14.64 -24.82
#